data_60c5a992bfd8bff2cad06a16be12ff65
#
_entry.id   60c5a992bfd8bff2cad06a16be12ff65
#
_cell.length_a   1.000
_cell.length_b   1.000
_cell.length_c   1.000
_cell.angle_alpha   90.00
_cell.angle_beta   90.00
_cell.angle_gamma   90.00
#
_symmetry.space_group_name_H-M   'P 1'
#
loop_
_entity.id
_entity.type
_entity.pdbx_description
1 polymer ?
#
loop_
_entity_poly.entity_id
_entity_poly.type
_entity_poly.pdbx_seq_one_letter_code
_entity_poly.pdbx_strand_id
1 'polypeptide(L)'
;IVAHELGIPADDILVEEGDTDTAPFGMGTYASRSTPVAGAAIAMVARKVRAKARKLAAHLLEVSEEDIEWELGRFYVRGNQERGVTIQDCAMAAYSNMPDGMEPGLENVAYYDPPNLTWPFACYIAKVEIDPETGVWDVLQFVAVDDCGVRINPMIVEGQIMGGLTEAYAMANMQYQTYDEEGNIIGGNYMDFLLPTAWETPGFELYEVVTPCPHHPIGAKGVGECATVGGPAAFVNAVMDALKDKGVRNIDMPLM
;
A
#
# COMPACT_ATOMS: atom_id res chain seq x y z
N ILE A 1 7.20 -2.84 8.05
CA ILE A 1 7.97 -1.61 8.33
C ILE A 1 8.68 -1.75 9.68
N VAL A 2 7.97 -1.95 10.80
CA VAL A 2 8.59 -2.08 12.14
C VAL A 2 9.58 -3.22 12.19
N ALA A 3 9.22 -4.40 11.67
CA ALA A 3 10.11 -5.56 11.59
C ALA A 3 11.43 -5.23 10.88
N HIS A 4 11.35 -4.51 9.77
CA HIS A 4 12.54 -4.08 9.00
C HIS A 4 13.36 -3.02 9.75
N GLU A 5 12.71 -2.01 10.33
CA GLU A 5 13.41 -0.91 11.02
C GLU A 5 14.04 -1.33 12.36
N LEU A 6 13.45 -2.29 13.07
CA LEU A 6 13.94 -2.76 14.37
C LEU A 6 14.60 -4.13 14.35
N GLY A 7 14.54 -4.85 13.23
CA GLY A 7 15.14 -6.17 13.07
C GLY A 7 14.54 -7.24 13.98
N ILE A 8 13.24 -7.17 14.26
CA ILE A 8 12.49 -8.12 15.08
C ILE A 8 11.50 -8.89 14.22
N PRO A 9 11.11 -10.13 14.58
CA PRO A 9 10.11 -10.88 13.84
C PRO A 9 8.78 -10.12 13.72
N ALA A 10 8.12 -10.23 12.57
CA ALA A 10 6.82 -9.58 12.38
C ALA A 10 5.74 -10.12 13.32
N ASP A 11 5.82 -11.41 13.66
CA ASP A 11 4.88 -12.07 14.57
C ASP A 11 4.98 -11.57 16.03
N ASP A 12 6.09 -10.93 16.40
CA ASP A 12 6.30 -10.33 17.72
C ASP A 12 5.78 -8.88 17.79
N ILE A 13 5.14 -8.37 16.73
CA ILE A 13 4.67 -6.99 16.63
C ILE A 13 3.15 -6.96 16.68
N LEU A 14 2.60 -6.35 17.72
CA LEU A 14 1.18 -6.00 17.78
C LEU A 14 0.97 -4.62 17.13
N VAL A 15 0.04 -4.56 16.17
CA VAL A 15 -0.42 -3.32 15.56
C VAL A 15 -1.83 -3.04 16.03
N GLU A 16 -2.05 -1.89 16.62
CA GLU A 16 -3.36 -1.41 17.04
C GLU A 16 -3.75 -0.20 16.19
N GLU A 17 -4.90 -0.28 15.52
CA GLU A 17 -5.46 0.80 14.72
C GLU A 17 -6.99 0.75 14.70
N GLY A 18 -7.64 1.87 14.42
CA GLY A 18 -9.10 1.94 14.28
C GLY A 18 -9.88 1.88 15.59
N ASP A 19 -9.22 1.68 16.71
CA ASP A 19 -9.82 1.73 18.04
C ASP A 19 -9.73 3.15 18.62
N THR A 20 -10.87 3.77 18.87
CA THR A 20 -10.94 5.13 19.40
C THR A 20 -10.47 5.28 20.83
N ASP A 21 -10.34 4.18 21.58
CA ASP A 21 -9.81 4.18 22.95
C ASP A 21 -8.27 4.20 22.95
N THR A 22 -7.63 3.62 21.95
CA THR A 22 -6.16 3.52 21.85
C THR A 22 -5.56 4.45 20.79
N ALA A 23 -6.28 4.74 19.71
CA ALA A 23 -5.84 5.64 18.64
C ALA A 23 -6.38 7.07 18.87
N PRO A 24 -5.55 8.03 19.29
CA PRO A 24 -6.02 9.32 19.76
C PRO A 24 -6.66 10.18 18.67
N PHE A 25 -6.17 10.11 17.42
CA PHE A 25 -6.67 10.89 16.32
C PHE A 25 -6.17 10.34 14.98
N GLY A 26 -7.02 10.35 13.98
CA GLY A 26 -6.69 10.02 12.60
C GLY A 26 -7.71 10.59 11.62
N MET A 27 -7.26 10.98 10.45
CA MET A 27 -8.13 11.46 9.37
C MET A 27 -8.67 10.32 8.49
N GLY A 28 -8.37 9.06 8.82
CA GLY A 28 -8.77 7.90 8.04
C GLY A 28 -8.01 7.73 6.73
N THR A 29 -8.43 6.74 5.94
CA THR A 29 -7.86 6.41 4.63
C THR A 29 -8.73 6.96 3.51
N TYR A 30 -8.14 7.77 2.65
CA TYR A 30 -8.64 8.23 1.36
C TYR A 30 -7.45 8.53 0.46
N ALA A 31 -7.65 8.53 -0.85
CA ALA A 31 -6.54 8.67 -1.82
C ALA A 31 -5.40 7.70 -1.56
N SER A 32 -5.71 6.51 -1.04
CA SER A 32 -4.78 5.40 -0.76
C SER A 32 -3.58 5.78 0.11
N ARG A 33 -3.77 6.70 1.07
CA ARG A 33 -2.70 7.38 1.83
C ARG A 33 -2.15 6.61 3.03
N SER A 34 -2.76 5.50 3.47
CA SER A 34 -2.36 4.83 4.72
C SER A 34 -0.89 4.43 4.74
N THR A 35 -0.41 3.73 3.73
CA THR A 35 1.01 3.32 3.68
C THR A 35 1.96 4.53 3.64
N PRO A 36 1.81 5.53 2.75
CA PRO A 36 2.73 6.65 2.72
C PRO A 36 2.68 7.52 3.98
N VAL A 37 1.54 7.73 4.62
CA VAL A 37 1.42 8.62 5.79
C VAL A 37 1.70 7.87 7.10
N ALA A 38 0.90 6.86 7.42
CA ALA A 38 1.08 6.09 8.65
C ALA A 38 2.40 5.31 8.62
N GLY A 39 2.75 4.70 7.48
CA GLY A 39 4.01 4.00 7.31
C GLY A 39 5.24 4.89 7.47
N ALA A 40 5.18 6.15 7.02
CA ALA A 40 6.25 7.12 7.26
C ALA A 40 6.38 7.46 8.75
N ALA A 41 5.27 7.73 9.45
CA ALA A 41 5.27 7.98 10.90
C ALA A 41 5.85 6.78 11.67
N ILE A 42 5.45 5.56 11.30
CA ILE A 42 5.95 4.31 11.88
C ILE A 42 7.47 4.16 11.66
N ALA A 43 7.96 4.39 10.45
CA ALA A 43 9.40 4.34 10.18
C ALA A 43 10.17 5.39 10.99
N MET A 44 9.63 6.61 11.09
CA MET A 44 10.25 7.68 11.86
C MET A 44 10.31 7.34 13.36
N VAL A 45 9.23 6.83 13.95
CA VAL A 45 9.23 6.47 15.37
C VAL A 45 10.11 5.26 15.65
N ALA A 46 10.11 4.24 14.77
CA ALA A 46 10.99 3.08 14.89
C ALA A 46 12.47 3.50 14.86
N ARG A 47 12.85 4.44 13.99
CA ARG A 47 14.21 4.99 13.94
C ARG A 47 14.59 5.76 15.21
N LYS A 48 13.64 6.48 15.83
CA LYS A 48 13.87 7.14 17.14
C LYS A 48 14.10 6.10 18.24
N VAL A 49 13.29 5.04 18.28
CA VAL A 49 13.45 3.91 19.21
C VAL A 49 14.82 3.26 19.01
N ARG A 50 15.20 2.96 17.78
CA ARG A 50 16.50 2.40 17.44
C ARG A 50 17.67 3.31 17.84
N ALA A 51 17.53 4.60 17.65
CA ALA A 51 18.56 5.57 18.07
C ALA A 51 18.73 5.60 19.60
N LYS A 52 17.64 5.49 20.37
CA LYS A 52 17.71 5.36 21.83
C LYS A 52 18.32 4.02 22.25
N ALA A 53 17.93 2.92 21.59
CA ALA A 53 18.50 1.59 21.82
C ALA A 53 20.02 1.55 21.51
N ARG A 54 20.50 2.28 20.50
CA ARG A 54 21.92 2.40 20.19
C ARG A 54 22.73 3.01 21.34
N LYS A 55 22.21 4.02 22.03
CA LYS A 55 22.83 4.61 23.22
C LYS A 55 22.91 3.62 24.37
N LEU A 56 21.82 2.85 24.57
CA LEU A 56 21.80 1.78 25.58
C LEU A 56 22.82 0.67 25.24
N ALA A 57 22.92 0.27 23.97
CA ALA A 57 23.92 -0.68 23.53
C ALA A 57 25.34 -0.19 23.76
N ALA A 58 25.62 1.08 23.50
CA ALA A 58 26.93 1.68 23.77
C ALA A 58 27.28 1.63 25.28
N HIS A 59 26.29 1.92 26.15
CA HIS A 59 26.44 1.78 27.59
C HIS A 59 26.70 0.34 28.04
N LEU A 60 25.90 -0.62 27.55
CA LEU A 60 26.04 -2.04 27.87
C LEU A 60 27.38 -2.63 27.39
N LEU A 61 27.87 -2.16 26.26
CA LEU A 61 29.12 -2.59 25.66
C LEU A 61 30.34 -1.79 26.13
N GLU A 62 30.14 -0.76 26.93
CA GLU A 62 31.20 0.15 27.43
C GLU A 62 32.07 0.70 26.29
N VAL A 63 31.41 1.23 25.25
CA VAL A 63 32.06 1.85 24.09
C VAL A 63 31.38 3.17 23.69
N SER A 64 31.99 3.94 22.81
CA SER A 64 31.36 5.13 22.24
C SER A 64 30.18 4.75 21.35
N GLU A 65 29.12 5.57 21.34
CA GLU A 65 27.99 5.40 20.43
C GLU A 65 28.42 5.36 18.95
N GLU A 66 29.51 6.07 18.61
CA GLU A 66 30.07 6.10 17.25
C GLU A 66 30.66 4.77 16.81
N ASP A 67 31.07 3.92 17.76
CA ASP A 67 31.64 2.60 17.53
C ASP A 67 30.60 1.49 17.44
N ILE A 68 29.31 1.82 17.62
CA ILE A 68 28.23 0.86 17.48
C ILE A 68 27.75 0.78 16.04
N GLU A 69 27.70 -0.41 15.50
CA GLU A 69 27.01 -0.79 14.26
C GLU A 69 25.72 -1.53 14.59
N TRP A 70 24.77 -1.51 13.65
CA TRP A 70 23.48 -2.16 13.81
C TRP A 70 23.10 -2.95 12.56
N GLU A 71 22.66 -4.17 12.78
CA GLU A 71 22.14 -5.04 11.74
C GLU A 71 21.11 -6.00 12.32
N LEU A 72 19.93 -6.10 11.66
CA LEU A 72 18.87 -7.06 11.96
C LEU A 72 18.55 -7.22 13.47
N GLY A 73 18.34 -6.11 14.17
CA GLY A 73 17.96 -6.11 15.58
C GLY A 73 19.09 -6.31 16.57
N ARG A 74 20.33 -6.34 16.10
CA ARG A 74 21.53 -6.48 16.92
C ARG A 74 22.47 -5.29 16.78
N PHE A 75 22.93 -4.80 17.91
CA PHE A 75 23.96 -3.78 18.00
C PHE A 75 25.30 -4.43 18.35
N TYR A 76 26.37 -4.10 17.66
CA TYR A 76 27.70 -4.67 17.90
C TYR A 76 28.79 -3.63 17.72
N VAL A 77 29.96 -3.92 18.30
CA VAL A 77 31.12 -3.04 18.19
C VAL A 77 31.71 -3.13 16.79
N ARG A 78 31.96 -1.98 16.17
CA ARG A 78 32.57 -1.89 14.84
C ARG A 78 33.84 -2.74 14.76
N GLY A 79 33.88 -3.63 13.76
CA GLY A 79 34.99 -4.56 13.55
C GLY A 79 34.99 -5.78 14.46
N ASN A 80 34.01 -5.92 15.37
CA ASN A 80 33.88 -7.11 16.23
C ASN A 80 32.40 -7.48 16.41
N GLN A 81 31.87 -8.25 15.49
CA GLN A 81 30.45 -8.66 15.51
C GLN A 81 30.11 -9.63 16.66
N GLU A 82 31.09 -10.31 17.24
CA GLU A 82 30.83 -11.20 18.38
C GLU A 82 30.51 -10.40 19.65
N ARG A 83 31.07 -9.19 19.78
CA ARG A 83 30.81 -8.29 20.89
C ARG A 83 29.58 -7.42 20.56
N GLY A 84 28.39 -7.91 20.92
CA GLY A 84 27.15 -7.23 20.62
C GLY A 84 26.01 -7.62 21.56
N VAL A 85 24.95 -6.80 21.52
CA VAL A 85 23.70 -6.96 22.28
C VAL A 85 22.52 -6.90 21.35
N THR A 86 21.40 -7.51 21.73
CA THR A 86 20.16 -7.47 20.97
C THR A 86 19.34 -6.21 21.33
N ILE A 87 18.35 -5.87 20.50
CA ILE A 87 17.41 -4.79 20.84
C ILE A 87 16.61 -5.15 22.09
N GLN A 88 16.36 -6.44 22.34
CA GLN A 88 15.70 -6.93 23.56
C GLN A 88 16.55 -6.67 24.83
N ASP A 89 17.87 -6.88 24.74
CA ASP A 89 18.80 -6.54 25.82
C ASP A 89 18.76 -5.04 26.11
N CYS A 90 18.73 -4.20 25.06
CA CYS A 90 18.59 -2.76 25.18
C CYS A 90 17.23 -2.39 25.79
N ALA A 91 16.14 -3.05 25.41
CA ALA A 91 14.83 -2.83 25.99
C ALA A 91 14.79 -3.17 27.49
N MET A 92 15.41 -4.27 27.91
CA MET A 92 15.54 -4.62 29.31
C MET A 92 16.40 -3.59 30.09
N ALA A 93 17.51 -3.16 29.50
CA ALA A 93 18.38 -2.16 30.10
C ALA A 93 17.70 -0.78 30.26
N ALA A 94 16.79 -0.45 29.36
CA ALA A 94 16.01 0.79 29.42
C ALA A 94 15.15 0.93 30.71
N TYR A 95 14.92 -0.15 31.43
CA TYR A 95 14.17 -0.17 32.70
C TYR A 95 15.03 -0.56 33.91
N SER A 96 16.16 -1.20 33.73
CA SER A 96 16.95 -1.82 34.81
C SER A 96 18.40 -1.34 34.91
N ASN A 97 19.01 -0.86 33.84
CA ASN A 97 20.40 -0.45 33.79
C ASN A 97 20.63 0.69 32.81
N MET A 98 20.09 1.86 33.14
CA MET A 98 20.18 3.04 32.27
C MET A 98 21.42 3.88 32.58
N PRO A 99 22.00 4.51 31.54
CA PRO A 99 23.00 5.53 31.74
C PRO A 99 22.41 6.77 32.42
N ASP A 100 23.23 7.46 33.21
CA ASP A 100 22.85 8.71 33.87
C ASP A 100 22.36 9.77 32.88
N GLY A 101 21.24 10.40 33.19
CA GLY A 101 20.66 11.47 32.38
C GLY A 101 19.77 10.98 31.21
N MET A 102 19.54 9.68 31.07
CA MET A 102 18.59 9.12 30.12
C MET A 102 17.25 8.83 30.80
N GLU A 103 16.14 9.13 30.12
CA GLU A 103 14.80 8.77 30.60
C GLU A 103 14.54 7.27 30.50
N PRO A 104 13.86 6.65 31.51
CA PRO A 104 13.43 5.26 31.45
C PRO A 104 12.57 4.91 30.24
N GLY A 105 12.52 3.62 29.91
CA GLY A 105 11.68 3.07 28.85
C GLY A 105 12.28 3.19 27.46
N LEU A 106 11.76 2.39 26.53
CA LEU A 106 12.12 2.40 25.13
C LEU A 106 10.89 2.77 24.26
N GLU A 107 10.20 3.80 24.69
CA GLU A 107 8.99 4.30 24.04
C GLU A 107 9.28 5.58 23.25
N ASN A 108 8.49 5.82 22.20
CA ASN A 108 8.59 7.07 21.47
C ASN A 108 7.28 7.38 20.72
N VAL A 109 7.11 8.63 20.34
CA VAL A 109 5.99 9.12 19.54
C VAL A 109 6.52 9.89 18.34
N ALA A 110 5.88 9.71 17.20
CA ALA A 110 6.11 10.51 16.02
C ALA A 110 4.80 10.89 15.34
N TYR A 111 4.78 12.06 14.77
CA TYR A 111 3.73 12.54 13.88
C TYR A 111 4.37 12.83 12.53
N TYR A 112 3.66 12.50 11.48
CA TYR A 112 4.08 12.83 10.12
C TYR A 112 2.98 13.62 9.44
N ASP A 113 3.31 14.85 9.08
CA ASP A 113 2.49 15.72 8.24
C ASP A 113 3.10 15.74 6.84
N PRO A 114 2.45 15.16 5.82
CA PRO A 114 3.05 15.06 4.49
C PRO A 114 3.15 16.45 3.84
N PRO A 115 4.35 16.86 3.38
CA PRO A 115 4.55 18.16 2.74
C PRO A 115 3.90 18.25 1.36
N ASN A 116 3.55 17.12 0.76
CA ASN A 116 2.91 17.02 -0.55
C ASN A 116 2.25 15.65 -0.75
N LEU A 117 1.46 15.51 -1.82
CA LEU A 117 0.90 14.24 -2.28
C LEU A 117 2.02 13.33 -2.84
N THR A 118 1.76 12.04 -2.90
CA THR A 118 2.77 11.05 -3.31
C THR A 118 2.74 10.66 -4.78
N TRP A 119 1.66 10.99 -5.51
CA TRP A 119 1.50 10.89 -6.96
C TRP A 119 1.90 9.52 -7.54
N PRO A 120 1.14 8.46 -7.27
CA PRO A 120 1.27 7.23 -8.03
C PRO A 120 0.83 7.44 -9.48
N PHE A 121 1.30 6.60 -10.38
CA PHE A 121 0.82 6.61 -11.77
C PHE A 121 0.81 5.20 -12.35
N ALA A 122 0.03 5.02 -13.41
CA ALA A 122 -0.09 3.74 -14.09
C ALA A 122 -0.31 3.92 -15.59
N CYS A 123 -0.05 2.84 -16.33
CA CYS A 123 -0.41 2.72 -17.74
C CYS A 123 -1.09 1.38 -17.96
N TYR A 124 -2.28 1.41 -18.55
CA TYR A 124 -3.09 0.21 -18.81
C TYR A 124 -3.36 0.07 -20.30
N ILE A 125 -3.18 -1.15 -20.80
CA ILE A 125 -3.43 -1.50 -22.19
C ILE A 125 -4.36 -2.72 -22.20
N ALA A 126 -5.53 -2.55 -22.83
CA ALA A 126 -6.49 -3.61 -23.06
C ALA A 126 -6.52 -4.01 -24.53
N LYS A 127 -6.58 -5.32 -24.79
CA LYS A 127 -6.87 -5.90 -26.11
C LYS A 127 -8.17 -6.67 -26.02
N VAL A 128 -9.12 -6.31 -26.87
CA VAL A 128 -10.46 -6.91 -26.87
C VAL A 128 -10.80 -7.50 -28.21
N GLU A 129 -11.73 -8.43 -28.21
CA GLU A 129 -12.41 -8.96 -29.39
C GLU A 129 -13.91 -8.75 -29.24
N ILE A 130 -14.58 -8.34 -30.32
CA ILE A 130 -16.03 -8.13 -30.33
C ILE A 130 -16.64 -9.03 -31.39
N ASP A 131 -17.60 -9.87 -31.02
CA ASP A 131 -18.41 -10.62 -31.98
C ASP A 131 -19.31 -9.64 -32.75
N PRO A 132 -19.15 -9.50 -34.08
CA PRO A 132 -19.91 -8.56 -34.87
C PRO A 132 -21.39 -8.92 -35.03
N GLU A 133 -21.79 -10.15 -34.74
CA GLU A 133 -23.19 -10.62 -34.87
C GLU A 133 -23.97 -10.38 -33.56
N THR A 134 -23.34 -10.55 -32.41
CA THR A 134 -23.99 -10.46 -31.12
C THR A 134 -23.67 -9.17 -30.34
N GLY A 135 -22.53 -8.53 -30.65
CA GLY A 135 -21.99 -7.40 -29.90
C GLY A 135 -21.30 -7.79 -28.59
N VAL A 136 -21.25 -9.08 -28.26
CA VAL A 136 -20.52 -9.56 -27.08
C VAL A 136 -19.03 -9.30 -27.27
N TRP A 137 -18.38 -8.81 -26.23
CA TRP A 137 -16.97 -8.51 -26.24
C TRP A 137 -16.21 -9.27 -25.15
N ASP A 138 -15.00 -9.68 -25.46
CA ASP A 138 -14.09 -10.41 -24.58
C ASP A 138 -12.76 -9.69 -24.45
N VAL A 139 -12.16 -9.79 -23.27
CA VAL A 139 -10.81 -9.28 -23.01
C VAL A 139 -9.80 -10.37 -23.34
N LEU A 140 -9.08 -10.19 -24.45
CA LEU A 140 -8.04 -11.14 -24.87
C LEU A 140 -6.73 -10.99 -24.08
N GLN A 141 -6.42 -9.76 -23.66
CA GLN A 141 -5.22 -9.43 -22.91
C GLN A 141 -5.42 -8.10 -22.18
N PHE A 142 -4.94 -8.02 -20.96
CA PHE A 142 -4.86 -6.75 -20.22
C PHE A 142 -3.49 -6.65 -19.55
N VAL A 143 -2.75 -5.60 -19.89
CA VAL A 143 -1.43 -5.30 -19.32
C VAL A 143 -1.54 -4.09 -18.42
N ALA A 144 -1.09 -4.22 -17.20
CA ALA A 144 -1.06 -3.16 -16.20
C ALA A 144 0.38 -2.91 -15.75
N VAL A 145 0.80 -1.66 -15.81
CA VAL A 145 2.10 -1.20 -15.30
C VAL A 145 1.85 -0.10 -14.28
N ASP A 146 2.18 -0.36 -13.02
CA ASP A 146 1.90 0.55 -11.91
C ASP A 146 3.19 1.03 -11.23
N ASP A 147 3.24 2.31 -10.89
CA ASP A 147 4.27 2.91 -10.03
C ASP A 147 3.65 3.40 -8.72
N CYS A 148 3.79 2.60 -7.68
CA CYS A 148 3.45 2.98 -6.32
C CYS A 148 4.69 3.29 -5.45
N GLY A 149 5.81 3.68 -6.08
CA GLY A 149 7.09 3.87 -5.41
C GLY A 149 7.65 2.55 -4.88
N VAL A 150 8.24 2.59 -3.69
CA VAL A 150 8.77 1.39 -3.05
C VAL A 150 7.61 0.49 -2.61
N ARG A 151 7.59 -0.75 -3.08
CA ARG A 151 6.61 -1.77 -2.69
C ARG A 151 6.96 -2.34 -1.33
N ILE A 152 6.25 -1.94 -0.28
CA ILE A 152 6.48 -2.42 1.08
C ILE A 152 6.15 -3.91 1.22
N ASN A 153 5.05 -4.34 0.59
CA ASN A 153 4.65 -5.74 0.47
C ASN A 153 4.14 -6.01 -0.95
N PRO A 154 4.96 -6.63 -1.82
CA PRO A 154 4.59 -6.89 -3.22
C PRO A 154 3.28 -7.67 -3.37
N MET A 155 3.06 -8.72 -2.57
CA MET A 155 1.85 -9.53 -2.62
C MET A 155 0.58 -8.68 -2.36
N ILE A 156 0.62 -7.78 -1.38
CA ILE A 156 -0.51 -6.89 -1.07
C ILE A 156 -0.71 -5.88 -2.20
N VAL A 157 0.37 -5.33 -2.77
CA VAL A 157 0.30 -4.38 -3.89
C VAL A 157 -0.35 -5.04 -5.11
N GLU A 158 0.09 -6.24 -5.48
CA GLU A 158 -0.51 -7.02 -6.58
C GLU A 158 -1.98 -7.32 -6.33
N GLY A 159 -2.32 -7.73 -5.10
CA GLY A 159 -3.71 -7.95 -4.69
C GLY A 159 -4.58 -6.70 -4.82
N GLN A 160 -4.07 -5.52 -4.47
CA GLN A 160 -4.77 -4.24 -4.65
C GLN A 160 -4.98 -3.91 -6.14
N ILE A 161 -3.98 -4.11 -6.98
CA ILE A 161 -4.08 -3.86 -8.42
C ILE A 161 -5.08 -4.82 -9.06
N MET A 162 -4.96 -6.13 -8.81
CA MET A 162 -5.88 -7.14 -9.35
C MET A 162 -7.32 -6.90 -8.92
N GLY A 163 -7.54 -6.62 -7.64
CA GLY A 163 -8.87 -6.30 -7.11
C GLY A 163 -9.46 -5.04 -7.73
N GLY A 164 -8.65 -3.99 -7.86
CA GLY A 164 -9.08 -2.74 -8.50
C GLY A 164 -9.35 -2.90 -10.01
N LEU A 165 -8.58 -3.73 -10.74
CA LEU A 165 -8.84 -4.03 -12.14
C LEU A 165 -10.10 -4.88 -12.33
N THR A 166 -10.37 -5.81 -11.41
CA THR A 166 -11.63 -6.58 -11.40
C THR A 166 -12.83 -5.67 -11.23
N GLU A 167 -12.76 -4.72 -10.29
CA GLU A 167 -13.81 -3.69 -10.12
C GLU A 167 -13.90 -2.78 -11.35
N ALA A 168 -12.77 -2.37 -11.92
CA ALA A 168 -12.74 -1.58 -13.15
C ALA A 168 -13.44 -2.28 -14.33
N TYR A 169 -13.24 -3.60 -14.46
CA TYR A 169 -13.94 -4.42 -15.43
C TYR A 169 -15.45 -4.45 -15.14
N ALA A 170 -15.82 -4.64 -13.87
CA ALA A 170 -17.22 -4.62 -13.45
C ALA A 170 -17.92 -3.29 -13.79
N MET A 171 -17.26 -2.16 -13.46
CA MET A 171 -17.77 -0.82 -13.79
C MET A 171 -17.92 -0.61 -15.31
N ALA A 172 -16.98 -1.13 -16.10
CA ALA A 172 -17.03 -1.00 -17.54
C ALA A 172 -18.11 -1.91 -18.19
N ASN A 173 -18.38 -3.09 -17.62
CA ASN A 173 -19.11 -4.15 -18.29
C ASN A 173 -20.48 -4.50 -17.68
N MET A 174 -20.68 -4.43 -16.36
CA MET A 174 -21.85 -5.07 -15.75
C MET A 174 -22.50 -4.30 -14.60
N GLN A 175 -21.83 -3.35 -13.98
CA GLN A 175 -22.39 -2.63 -12.84
C GLN A 175 -23.25 -1.47 -13.30
N TYR A 176 -24.53 -1.52 -12.97
CA TYR A 176 -25.47 -0.46 -13.28
C TYR A 176 -26.38 -0.18 -12.09
N GLN A 177 -26.36 1.06 -11.63
CA GLN A 177 -27.20 1.50 -10.53
C GLN A 177 -28.39 2.31 -11.07
N THR A 178 -29.59 1.86 -10.80
CA THR A 178 -30.84 2.52 -11.22
C THR A 178 -31.63 3.04 -10.03
N TYR A 179 -32.45 4.04 -10.30
CA TYR A 179 -33.33 4.64 -9.33
C TYR A 179 -34.76 4.71 -9.91
N ASP A 180 -35.76 4.59 -9.05
CA ASP A 180 -37.15 4.86 -9.43
C ASP A 180 -37.43 6.37 -9.50
N GLU A 181 -38.67 6.74 -9.85
CA GLU A 181 -39.10 8.15 -9.96
C GLU A 181 -39.08 8.89 -8.61
N GLU A 182 -39.19 8.18 -7.50
CA GLU A 182 -39.11 8.67 -6.13
C GLU A 182 -37.68 8.75 -5.59
N GLY A 183 -36.64 8.28 -6.36
CA GLY A 183 -35.24 8.30 -5.99
C GLY A 183 -34.81 7.12 -5.11
N ASN A 184 -35.60 6.06 -5.00
CA ASN A 184 -35.19 4.84 -4.33
C ASN A 184 -34.29 4.01 -5.25
N ILE A 185 -33.30 3.36 -4.67
CA ILE A 185 -32.39 2.47 -5.40
C ILE A 185 -33.15 1.21 -5.83
N ILE A 186 -33.18 0.96 -7.14
CA ILE A 186 -33.58 -0.32 -7.72
C ILE A 186 -32.32 -1.16 -7.87
N GLY A 187 -32.33 -2.39 -7.37
CA GLY A 187 -31.15 -3.23 -7.46
C GLY A 187 -30.13 -3.01 -6.32
N GLY A 188 -30.61 -2.70 -5.12
CA GLY A 188 -29.79 -2.60 -3.92
C GLY A 188 -29.37 -3.95 -3.32
N ASN A 189 -29.23 -5.00 -4.15
CA ASN A 189 -28.84 -6.35 -3.75
C ASN A 189 -27.98 -7.01 -4.83
N TYR A 190 -27.29 -8.11 -4.50
CA TYR A 190 -26.36 -8.78 -5.42
C TYR A 190 -27.02 -9.56 -6.59
N MET A 191 -28.35 -9.61 -6.66
CA MET A 191 -29.04 -10.17 -7.82
C MET A 191 -29.17 -9.16 -8.96
N ASP A 192 -29.20 -7.89 -8.62
CA ASP A 192 -29.41 -6.79 -9.55
C ASP A 192 -28.16 -5.94 -9.76
N PHE A 193 -27.39 -5.70 -8.69
CA PHE A 193 -26.06 -5.09 -8.77
C PHE A 193 -25.01 -6.20 -8.90
N LEU A 194 -24.55 -6.42 -10.13
CA LEU A 194 -23.69 -7.56 -10.46
C LEU A 194 -22.24 -7.30 -10.01
N LEU A 195 -21.66 -8.30 -9.35
CA LEU A 195 -20.22 -8.37 -9.07
C LEU A 195 -19.60 -9.46 -9.96
N PRO A 196 -18.43 -9.21 -10.56
CA PRO A 196 -17.76 -10.22 -11.37
C PRO A 196 -17.31 -11.39 -10.50
N THR A 197 -17.58 -12.58 -10.98
CA THR A 197 -17.06 -13.82 -10.39
C THR A 197 -15.66 -14.11 -10.95
N ALA A 198 -14.99 -15.12 -10.40
CA ALA A 198 -13.71 -15.56 -10.93
C ALA A 198 -13.79 -16.07 -12.39
N TRP A 199 -14.99 -16.41 -12.86
CA TRP A 199 -15.21 -16.84 -14.24
C TRP A 199 -15.23 -15.66 -15.23
N GLU A 200 -15.79 -14.54 -14.82
CA GLU A 200 -15.94 -13.34 -15.67
C GLU A 200 -14.69 -12.45 -15.61
N THR A 201 -13.96 -12.52 -14.51
CA THR A 201 -12.75 -11.68 -14.32
C THR A 201 -11.67 -12.06 -15.33
N PRO A 202 -11.22 -11.13 -16.18
CA PRO A 202 -10.15 -11.42 -17.14
C PRO A 202 -8.81 -11.66 -16.44
N GLY A 203 -7.90 -12.33 -17.13
CA GLY A 203 -6.51 -12.41 -16.68
C GLY A 203 -5.77 -11.09 -16.83
N PHE A 204 -4.99 -10.69 -15.81
CA PHE A 204 -4.20 -9.47 -15.81
C PHE A 204 -2.71 -9.79 -15.79
N GLU A 205 -1.94 -9.16 -16.68
CA GLU A 205 -0.48 -9.18 -16.68
C GLU A 205 0.03 -7.93 -15.95
N LEU A 206 0.65 -8.13 -14.78
CA LEU A 206 1.09 -7.04 -13.92
C LEU A 206 2.59 -6.81 -14.05
N TYR A 207 2.97 -5.57 -14.22
CA TYR A 207 4.36 -5.12 -14.26
C TYR A 207 4.53 -3.89 -13.36
N GLU A 208 5.77 -3.53 -13.07
CA GLU A 208 6.08 -2.42 -12.19
C GLU A 208 7.11 -1.45 -12.77
N VAL A 209 6.94 -0.20 -12.37
CA VAL A 209 7.97 0.83 -12.41
C VAL A 209 8.13 1.36 -10.99
N VAL A 210 9.35 1.65 -10.57
CA VAL A 210 9.64 2.11 -9.21
C VAL A 210 10.26 3.49 -9.24
N THR A 211 9.47 4.50 -8.90
CA THR A 211 9.93 5.87 -8.66
C THR A 211 9.64 6.23 -7.21
N PRO A 212 10.63 6.12 -6.29
CA PRO A 212 10.40 6.39 -4.88
C PRO A 212 9.88 7.79 -4.60
N CYS A 213 8.92 7.92 -3.69
CA CYS A 213 8.47 9.21 -3.20
C CYS A 213 9.60 9.87 -2.38
N PRO A 214 10.01 11.12 -2.69
CA PRO A 214 11.10 11.78 -2.00
C PRO A 214 10.69 12.42 -0.66
N HIS A 215 9.38 12.48 -0.34
CA HIS A 215 8.86 13.26 0.77
C HIS A 215 8.93 12.54 2.12
N HIS A 216 9.19 11.24 2.13
CA HIS A 216 9.24 10.43 3.36
C HIS A 216 10.21 9.25 3.23
N PRO A 217 10.66 8.67 4.37
CA PRO A 217 11.79 7.74 4.39
C PRO A 217 11.53 6.36 3.79
N ILE A 218 10.28 5.96 3.54
CA ILE A 218 9.94 4.64 3.01
C ILE A 218 9.72 4.64 1.49
N GLY A 219 9.61 5.81 0.86
CA GLY A 219 9.50 5.96 -0.59
C GLY A 219 8.24 5.37 -1.24
N ALA A 220 7.26 4.92 -0.46
CA ALA A 220 6.01 4.35 -0.96
C ALA A 220 5.04 5.43 -1.46
N LYS A 221 4.15 5.05 -2.38
CA LYS A 221 3.01 5.85 -2.84
C LYS A 221 1.73 5.03 -2.64
N GLY A 222 0.57 5.67 -2.75
CA GLY A 222 -0.70 4.97 -2.75
C GLY A 222 -0.84 4.06 -3.98
N VAL A 223 -1.61 2.96 -3.86
CA VAL A 223 -1.88 2.05 -4.99
C VAL A 223 -3.34 1.60 -5.02
N GLY A 224 -4.05 1.69 -3.89
CA GLY A 224 -5.38 1.08 -3.74
C GLY A 224 -6.42 1.55 -4.74
N GLU A 225 -6.32 2.77 -5.26
CA GLU A 225 -7.30 3.36 -6.19
C GLU A 225 -6.81 3.43 -7.63
N CYS A 226 -5.51 3.20 -7.91
CA CYS A 226 -4.94 3.39 -9.25
C CYS A 226 -5.70 2.60 -10.32
N ALA A 227 -5.97 1.35 -10.07
CA ALA A 227 -6.61 0.44 -11.01
C ALA A 227 -8.07 0.82 -11.32
N THR A 228 -8.83 1.23 -10.31
CA THR A 228 -10.21 1.68 -10.50
C THR A 228 -10.32 3.06 -11.16
N VAL A 229 -9.26 3.87 -11.11
CA VAL A 229 -9.22 5.17 -11.81
C VAL A 229 -8.94 4.98 -13.30
N GLY A 230 -7.97 4.18 -13.67
CA GLY A 230 -7.50 4.05 -15.07
C GLY A 230 -8.13 2.90 -15.85
N GLY A 231 -8.50 1.82 -15.15
CA GLY A 231 -8.97 0.58 -15.77
C GLY A 231 -10.24 0.72 -16.60
N PRO A 232 -11.32 1.36 -16.12
CA PRO A 232 -12.55 1.52 -16.90
C PRO A 232 -12.29 2.22 -18.23
N ALA A 233 -11.48 3.28 -18.24
CA ALA A 233 -11.11 4.00 -19.45
C ALA A 233 -10.33 3.11 -20.42
N ALA A 234 -9.44 2.24 -19.93
CA ALA A 234 -8.69 1.32 -20.79
C ALA A 234 -9.62 0.33 -21.51
N PHE A 235 -10.59 -0.27 -20.80
CA PHE A 235 -11.57 -1.16 -21.40
C PHE A 235 -12.43 -0.45 -22.43
N VAL A 236 -13.03 0.69 -22.09
CA VAL A 236 -13.90 1.43 -22.99
C VAL A 236 -13.15 1.91 -24.23
N ASN A 237 -11.93 2.41 -24.07
CA ASN A 237 -11.11 2.85 -25.20
C ASN A 237 -10.78 1.68 -26.15
N ALA A 238 -10.51 0.49 -25.63
CA ALA A 238 -10.25 -0.69 -26.47
C ALA A 238 -11.51 -1.10 -27.28
N VAL A 239 -12.69 -1.09 -26.64
CA VAL A 239 -13.96 -1.37 -27.32
C VAL A 239 -14.28 -0.30 -28.37
N MET A 240 -14.07 0.96 -28.04
CA MET A 240 -14.26 2.07 -29.00
C MET A 240 -13.29 1.96 -30.19
N ASP A 241 -12.03 1.57 -29.96
CA ASP A 241 -11.07 1.35 -31.06
C ASP A 241 -11.49 0.19 -31.97
N ALA A 242 -11.98 -0.89 -31.38
CA ALA A 242 -12.52 -2.03 -32.16
C ALA A 242 -13.74 -1.66 -33.01
N LEU A 243 -14.55 -0.69 -32.60
CA LEU A 243 -15.76 -0.24 -33.26
C LEU A 243 -15.60 1.02 -34.15
N LYS A 244 -14.40 1.58 -34.22
CA LYS A 244 -14.14 2.83 -34.95
C LYS A 244 -14.56 2.81 -36.41
N ASP A 245 -14.34 1.68 -37.09
CA ASP A 245 -14.70 1.49 -38.50
C ASP A 245 -16.22 1.35 -38.72
N LYS A 246 -16.99 1.12 -37.65
CA LYS A 246 -18.45 1.17 -37.64
C LYS A 246 -19.02 2.57 -37.38
N GLY A 247 -18.15 3.55 -37.21
CA GLY A 247 -18.53 4.94 -36.97
C GLY A 247 -18.89 5.26 -35.52
N VAL A 248 -18.66 4.35 -34.60
CA VAL A 248 -18.88 4.56 -33.15
C VAL A 248 -17.80 5.54 -32.63
N ARG A 249 -18.23 6.62 -31.97
CA ARG A 249 -17.34 7.65 -31.45
C ARG A 249 -17.45 7.88 -29.94
N ASN A 250 -18.51 7.38 -29.34
CA ASN A 250 -18.73 7.43 -27.90
C ASN A 250 -19.64 6.25 -27.48
N ILE A 251 -19.33 5.66 -26.37
CA ILE A 251 -20.16 4.63 -25.69
C ILE A 251 -20.16 4.95 -24.21
N ASP A 252 -21.36 4.94 -23.62
CA ASP A 252 -21.51 5.07 -22.17
C ASP A 252 -21.29 3.72 -21.49
N MET A 253 -20.78 3.74 -20.25
CA MET A 253 -20.71 2.57 -19.39
C MET A 253 -22.03 2.34 -18.67
N PRO A 254 -22.34 1.08 -18.35
CA PRO A 254 -21.66 -0.15 -18.72
C PRO A 254 -21.86 -0.57 -20.17
N LEU A 255 -20.88 -1.32 -20.71
CA LEU A 255 -20.87 -1.81 -22.10
C LEU A 255 -21.75 -3.07 -22.25
N MET A 256 -23.04 -2.94 -21.97
CA MET A 256 -24.07 -4.00 -22.06
C MET A 256 -24.85 -3.92 -23.37
#